data_34ebddcc4f6f1bade0a4fe2eeb76de86
#
_entry.id   34ebddcc4f6f1bade0a4fe2eeb76de86
#
_cell.length_a   1.000
_cell.length_b   1.000
_cell.length_c   1.000
_cell.angle_alpha   90.00
_cell.angle_beta   90.00
_cell.angle_gamma   90.00
#
_symmetry.space_group_name_H-M   'P 1'
#
loop_
_entity.id
_entity.type
_entity.pdbx_description
1 polymer ?
#
loop_
_entity_poly.entity_id
_entity_poly.type
_entity_poly.pdbx_seq_one_letter_code
_entity_poly.pdbx_strand_id
1 'polypeptide(L)'
;MKLRVGAALFGLGVLLLVFAAGLPFYVAPSVTKLPYDLEPTTSVAEAKNAKFLKITRVGESVSIEVLQGDLVSSVEVIPQPDDTRDRLPEELKGDAVIWDVYQTVRRSDTSDVVSQYSTELALDRISGAAAPWKEQWLNESGAEQTPVGNVSYSGQIYKFPFGTDKRAYQVFDRDLKRAVPAKFVGTEKIKGIEAYRFEQRIENEVLNTPEASLKPLLGRFAPGATSGQIVYSNTRTLWIDPVTGSYVNVREQQNKELRPDTGTATVLLDADFNYNDDTVTRSVDTVKDNRFKIGLISFWGPIAAGVLGLIALVVGVWLVTRTNDGAARHRADPAVAPGTDPTRTRVDQEPVRDAETAEQPRTEPAGGPLTDEIPPASTNWKSEDPTVPTQRAAHGEVEQR
;
A
#
# COMPACT_ATOMS: atom_id res chain seq x y z
N MET A 1 19.41 -13.58 -45.46
CA MET A 1 19.42 -13.81 -44.02
C MET A 1 19.77 -12.53 -43.23
N LYS A 2 20.89 -11.84 -43.54
CA LYS A 2 21.35 -10.61 -42.86
C LYS A 2 20.34 -9.44 -42.87
N LEU A 3 19.60 -9.21 -43.97
CA LEU A 3 18.60 -8.17 -44.10
C LEU A 3 17.41 -8.39 -43.14
N ARG A 4 16.94 -9.65 -43.00
CA ARG A 4 15.82 -9.99 -42.07
C ARG A 4 16.25 -9.81 -40.61
N VAL A 5 17.52 -10.18 -40.30
CA VAL A 5 18.07 -9.98 -38.95
C VAL A 5 18.24 -8.49 -38.64
N GLY A 6 18.74 -7.69 -39.61
CA GLY A 6 18.89 -6.25 -39.45
C GLY A 6 17.52 -5.54 -39.23
N ALA A 7 16.51 -5.92 -40.01
CA ALA A 7 15.15 -5.38 -39.83
C ALA A 7 14.52 -5.77 -38.49
N ALA A 8 14.73 -7.02 -38.01
CA ALA A 8 14.25 -7.46 -36.71
C ALA A 8 14.96 -6.72 -35.57
N LEU A 9 16.28 -6.50 -35.65
CA LEU A 9 17.01 -5.71 -34.63
C LEU A 9 16.62 -4.27 -34.65
N PHE A 10 16.37 -3.67 -35.81
CA PHE A 10 15.83 -2.31 -35.91
C PHE A 10 14.46 -2.20 -35.24
N GLY A 11 13.53 -3.11 -35.52
CA GLY A 11 12.22 -3.15 -34.89
C GLY A 11 12.27 -3.33 -33.37
N LEU A 12 13.15 -4.23 -32.89
CA LEU A 12 13.43 -4.43 -31.47
C LEU A 12 14.00 -3.16 -30.82
N GLY A 13 14.93 -2.47 -31.51
CA GLY A 13 15.51 -1.22 -31.02
C GLY A 13 14.44 -0.11 -30.84
N VAL A 14 13.55 0.06 -31.83
CA VAL A 14 12.43 0.99 -31.72
C VAL A 14 11.52 0.62 -30.55
N LEU A 15 11.15 -0.66 -30.42
CA LEU A 15 10.30 -1.15 -29.33
C LEU A 15 10.93 -0.85 -27.96
N LEU A 16 12.20 -1.12 -27.76
CA LEU A 16 12.92 -0.85 -26.50
C LEU A 16 12.98 0.65 -26.20
N LEU A 17 13.14 1.51 -27.20
CA LEU A 17 13.09 2.97 -26.98
C LEU A 17 11.69 3.47 -26.59
N VAL A 18 10.63 2.90 -27.18
CA VAL A 18 9.27 3.19 -26.77
C VAL A 18 9.02 2.75 -25.32
N PHE A 19 9.49 1.56 -24.94
CA PHE A 19 9.45 1.10 -23.55
C PHE A 19 10.26 2.00 -22.62
N ALA A 20 11.47 2.40 -23.01
CA ALA A 20 12.31 3.31 -22.24
C ALA A 20 11.62 4.65 -21.94
N ALA A 21 10.90 5.18 -22.92
CA ALA A 21 10.11 6.39 -22.73
C ALA A 21 8.81 6.14 -21.96
N GLY A 22 8.16 5.00 -22.18
CA GLY A 22 6.86 4.67 -21.56
C GLY A 22 6.94 4.33 -20.07
N LEU A 23 7.98 3.62 -19.63
CA LEU A 23 8.13 3.18 -18.24
C LEU A 23 8.02 4.33 -17.21
N PRO A 24 8.76 5.44 -17.31
CA PRO A 24 8.69 6.52 -16.32
C PRO A 24 7.34 7.26 -16.31
N PHE A 25 6.65 7.34 -17.45
CA PHE A 25 5.41 8.11 -17.54
C PHE A 25 4.15 7.30 -17.25
N TYR A 26 4.14 5.98 -17.55
CA TYR A 26 2.94 5.15 -17.42
C TYR A 26 3.05 4.12 -16.28
N VAL A 27 4.24 3.54 -16.06
CA VAL A 27 4.40 2.47 -15.07
C VAL A 27 4.90 3.00 -13.73
N ALA A 28 5.84 3.94 -13.71
CA ALA A 28 6.37 4.49 -12.48
C ALA A 28 5.30 5.12 -11.55
N PRO A 29 4.29 5.87 -12.06
CA PRO A 29 3.20 6.36 -11.20
C PRO A 29 2.37 5.26 -10.53
N SER A 30 2.32 4.06 -11.11
CA SER A 30 1.57 2.93 -10.54
C SER A 30 2.30 2.28 -9.37
N VAL A 31 3.64 2.26 -9.39
CA VAL A 31 4.46 1.67 -8.31
C VAL A 31 4.73 2.63 -7.16
N THR A 32 4.34 3.90 -7.29
CA THR A 32 4.37 4.91 -6.22
C THR A 32 2.98 5.17 -5.63
N LYS A 33 2.11 4.18 -5.70
CA LYS A 33 0.78 4.15 -5.06
C LYS A 33 0.70 2.93 -4.16
N LEU A 34 -0.10 3.00 -3.09
CA LEU A 34 -0.45 1.83 -2.29
C LEU A 34 -1.17 0.82 -3.18
N PRO A 35 -0.67 -0.41 -3.33
CA PRO A 35 -1.39 -1.46 -4.03
C PRO A 35 -2.63 -1.89 -3.23
N TYR A 36 -3.59 -2.52 -3.89
CA TYR A 36 -4.82 -2.98 -3.25
C TYR A 36 -4.61 -4.26 -2.43
N ASP A 37 -3.67 -5.09 -2.88
CA ASP A 37 -3.41 -6.46 -2.44
C ASP A 37 -2.11 -6.57 -1.65
N LEU A 38 -1.82 -5.59 -0.80
CA LEU A 38 -0.70 -5.70 0.14
C LEU A 38 -0.94 -6.88 1.10
N GLU A 39 0.12 -7.61 1.40
CA GLU A 39 0.06 -8.63 2.43
C GLU A 39 -0.12 -7.99 3.82
N PRO A 40 -0.86 -8.65 4.73
CA PRO A 40 -0.97 -8.23 6.12
C PRO A 40 0.40 -8.06 6.77
N THR A 41 0.54 -7.04 7.59
CA THR A 41 1.79 -6.72 8.26
C THR A 41 1.58 -6.59 9.76
N THR A 42 2.54 -7.10 10.55
CA THR A 42 2.52 -6.99 12.01
C THR A 42 3.77 -6.26 12.48
N SER A 43 3.58 -5.22 13.29
CA SER A 43 4.65 -4.54 14.01
C SER A 43 4.50 -4.73 15.51
N VAL A 44 5.63 -4.91 16.19
CA VAL A 44 5.69 -5.15 17.63
C VAL A 44 6.57 -4.07 18.28
N ALA A 45 6.02 -3.43 19.31
CA ALA A 45 6.75 -2.48 20.16
C ALA A 45 6.74 -2.96 21.60
N GLU A 46 7.82 -2.68 22.32
CA GLU A 46 8.00 -3.06 23.71
C GLU A 46 8.19 -1.82 24.58
N ALA A 47 7.60 -1.84 25.78
CA ALA A 47 7.85 -0.87 26.84
C ALA A 47 8.31 -1.59 28.09
N LYS A 48 9.51 -1.25 28.56
CA LYS A 48 10.07 -1.83 29.77
C LYS A 48 9.64 -1.02 30.99
N ASN A 49 9.31 -1.74 32.07
CA ASN A 49 8.98 -1.17 33.37
C ASN A 49 7.88 -0.09 33.31
N ALA A 50 6.89 -0.27 32.41
CA ALA A 50 5.78 0.65 32.25
C ALA A 50 4.86 0.64 33.47
N LYS A 51 4.26 1.80 33.81
CA LYS A 51 3.09 1.88 34.69
C LYS A 51 1.84 1.91 33.84
N PHE A 52 0.81 1.16 34.21
CA PHE A 52 -0.41 1.08 33.43
C PHE A 52 -1.63 0.75 34.29
N LEU A 53 -2.76 1.30 33.88
CA LEU A 53 -4.06 0.98 34.47
C LEU A 53 -4.49 -0.40 33.98
N LYS A 54 -4.88 -1.28 34.92
CA LYS A 54 -5.56 -2.54 34.62
C LYS A 54 -6.95 -2.54 35.24
N ILE A 55 -7.94 -2.79 34.41
CA ILE A 55 -9.34 -2.98 34.83
C ILE A 55 -9.66 -4.45 34.62
N THR A 56 -9.95 -5.15 35.71
CA THR A 56 -10.32 -6.57 35.68
C THR A 56 -11.76 -6.70 36.16
N ARG A 57 -12.57 -7.42 35.39
CA ARG A 57 -13.96 -7.72 35.75
C ARG A 57 -14.08 -9.21 36.05
N VAL A 58 -14.54 -9.52 37.27
CA VAL A 58 -14.77 -10.91 37.70
C VAL A 58 -16.22 -10.96 38.21
N GLY A 59 -17.13 -11.50 37.42
CA GLY A 59 -18.57 -11.42 37.68
C GLY A 59 -19.03 -9.95 37.74
N GLU A 60 -19.67 -9.57 38.85
CA GLU A 60 -20.10 -8.20 39.10
C GLU A 60 -19.04 -7.29 39.71
N SER A 61 -17.93 -7.88 40.16
CA SER A 61 -16.81 -7.13 40.78
C SER A 61 -15.90 -6.53 39.75
N VAL A 62 -15.56 -5.25 39.87
CA VAL A 62 -14.59 -4.54 39.04
C VAL A 62 -13.39 -4.16 39.92
N SER A 63 -12.21 -4.69 39.59
CA SER A 63 -10.93 -4.27 40.19
C SER A 63 -10.29 -3.27 39.25
N ILE A 64 -9.83 -2.14 39.82
CA ILE A 64 -9.14 -1.07 39.13
C ILE A 64 -7.82 -0.83 39.84
N GLU A 65 -6.71 -1.10 39.16
CA GLU A 65 -5.38 -1.05 39.75
C GLU A 65 -4.39 -0.40 38.79
N VAL A 66 -3.41 0.32 39.33
CA VAL A 66 -2.20 0.72 38.58
C VAL A 66 -1.13 -0.30 38.87
N LEU A 67 -0.70 -0.97 37.82
CA LEU A 67 0.35 -2.00 37.86
C LEU A 67 1.63 -1.48 37.24
N GLN A 68 2.74 -2.20 37.45
CA GLN A 68 4.02 -1.94 36.86
C GLN A 68 4.57 -3.22 36.25
N GLY A 69 5.15 -3.13 35.05
CA GLY A 69 5.71 -4.29 34.37
C GLY A 69 6.03 -3.99 32.89
N ASP A 70 6.58 -4.99 32.23
CA ASP A 70 6.90 -4.89 30.80
C ASP A 70 5.66 -5.12 29.96
N LEU A 71 5.49 -4.29 28.93
CA LEU A 71 4.37 -4.37 27.98
C LEU A 71 4.89 -4.68 26.57
N VAL A 72 4.07 -5.42 25.82
CA VAL A 72 4.24 -5.68 24.39
C VAL A 72 2.99 -5.21 23.67
N SER A 73 3.17 -4.30 22.71
CA SER A 73 2.13 -3.83 21.80
C SER A 73 2.31 -4.48 20.44
N SER A 74 1.30 -5.15 19.93
CA SER A 74 1.25 -5.70 18.58
C SER A 74 0.23 -4.93 17.77
N VAL A 75 0.62 -4.41 16.62
CA VAL A 75 -0.26 -3.75 15.65
C VAL A 75 -0.26 -4.58 14.38
N GLU A 76 -1.41 -5.07 13.98
CA GLU A 76 -1.65 -5.78 12.75
C GLU A 76 -2.45 -4.90 11.78
N VAL A 77 -1.97 -4.79 10.55
CA VAL A 77 -2.59 -4.03 9.47
C VAL A 77 -2.98 -5.00 8.37
N ILE A 78 -4.25 -5.05 8.03
CA ILE A 78 -4.83 -5.97 7.06
C ILE A 78 -5.52 -5.16 5.96
N PRO A 79 -4.94 -5.09 4.76
CA PRO A 79 -5.61 -4.49 3.60
C PRO A 79 -6.89 -5.24 3.22
N GLN A 80 -7.93 -4.51 2.83
CA GLN A 80 -9.24 -5.03 2.46
C GLN A 80 -9.55 -4.75 0.98
N PRO A 81 -9.01 -5.56 0.03
CA PRO A 81 -9.16 -5.30 -1.40
C PRO A 81 -10.62 -5.41 -1.89
N ASP A 82 -11.40 -6.34 -1.34
CA ASP A 82 -12.79 -6.52 -1.70
C ASP A 82 -13.65 -5.36 -1.20
N ASP A 83 -13.51 -4.97 0.06
CA ASP A 83 -14.19 -3.81 0.63
C ASP A 83 -13.77 -2.51 -0.06
N THR A 84 -12.49 -2.39 -0.42
CA THR A 84 -11.99 -1.26 -1.22
C THR A 84 -12.72 -1.12 -2.55
N ARG A 85 -12.99 -2.23 -3.23
CA ARG A 85 -13.72 -2.24 -4.51
C ARG A 85 -15.21 -1.97 -4.31
N ASP A 86 -15.82 -2.57 -3.29
CA ASP A 86 -17.27 -2.68 -3.17
C ASP A 86 -17.88 -1.56 -2.32
N ARG A 87 -17.16 -1.02 -1.31
CA ARG A 87 -17.70 -0.08 -0.32
C ARG A 87 -17.22 1.36 -0.48
N LEU A 88 -16.11 1.61 -1.19
CA LEU A 88 -15.69 2.99 -1.42
C LEU A 88 -16.67 3.71 -2.35
N PRO A 89 -17.04 4.97 -2.04
CA PRO A 89 -17.84 5.79 -2.93
C PRO A 89 -17.05 6.13 -4.21
N GLU A 90 -17.76 6.43 -5.30
CA GLU A 90 -17.15 6.64 -6.64
C GLU A 90 -16.03 7.68 -6.66
N GLU A 91 -16.14 8.73 -5.83
CA GLU A 91 -15.13 9.79 -5.71
C GLU A 91 -13.81 9.34 -5.08
N LEU A 92 -13.78 8.19 -4.39
CA LEU A 92 -12.60 7.59 -3.78
C LEU A 92 -12.09 6.34 -4.50
N LYS A 93 -12.90 5.78 -5.44
CA LYS A 93 -12.49 4.62 -6.21
C LYS A 93 -11.26 4.92 -7.06
N GLY A 94 -10.28 4.02 -7.01
CA GLY A 94 -9.01 4.19 -7.72
C GLY A 94 -7.96 4.99 -6.94
N ASP A 95 -8.36 5.86 -6.01
CA ASP A 95 -7.48 6.75 -5.27
C ASP A 95 -7.33 6.42 -3.79
N ALA A 96 -8.20 5.57 -3.21
CA ALA A 96 -8.11 5.12 -1.83
C ALA A 96 -8.12 3.60 -1.68
N VAL A 97 -7.67 3.12 -0.50
CA VAL A 97 -7.71 1.72 -0.06
C VAL A 97 -8.26 1.63 1.35
N ILE A 98 -9.03 0.58 1.66
CA ILE A 98 -9.53 0.30 3.00
C ILE A 98 -8.57 -0.65 3.71
N TRP A 99 -8.25 -0.33 4.97
CA TRP A 99 -7.45 -1.15 5.85
C TRP A 99 -8.17 -1.40 7.17
N ASP A 100 -8.13 -2.65 7.64
CA ASP A 100 -8.41 -3.01 9.02
C ASP A 100 -7.12 -2.95 9.83
N VAL A 101 -7.22 -2.44 11.05
CA VAL A 101 -6.10 -2.41 11.97
C VAL A 101 -6.53 -2.90 13.34
N TYR A 102 -5.74 -3.80 13.88
CA TYR A 102 -5.91 -4.38 15.21
C TYR A 102 -4.69 -4.06 16.06
N GLN A 103 -4.89 -3.48 17.24
CA GLN A 103 -3.83 -3.33 18.23
C GLN A 103 -4.21 -4.07 19.50
N THR A 104 -3.23 -4.81 20.05
CA THR A 104 -3.34 -5.42 21.36
C THR A 104 -2.08 -5.10 22.16
N VAL A 105 -2.26 -4.58 23.38
CA VAL A 105 -1.20 -4.40 24.36
C VAL A 105 -1.34 -5.46 25.44
N ARG A 106 -0.29 -6.21 25.68
CA ARG A 106 -0.25 -7.31 26.66
C ARG A 106 0.89 -7.11 27.63
N ARG A 107 0.75 -7.68 28.83
CA ARG A 107 1.87 -7.88 29.74
C ARG A 107 2.81 -8.95 29.18
N SER A 108 4.12 -8.72 29.29
CA SER A 108 5.12 -9.70 28.84
C SER A 108 5.15 -10.98 29.68
N ASP A 109 4.91 -10.84 30.99
CA ASP A 109 5.04 -11.94 31.97
C ASP A 109 3.83 -12.87 32.03
N THR A 110 2.62 -12.34 31.91
CA THR A 110 1.36 -13.08 32.05
C THR A 110 0.57 -13.22 30.75
N SER A 111 0.95 -12.49 29.72
CA SER A 111 0.20 -12.37 28.44
C SER A 111 -1.19 -11.78 28.58
N ASP A 112 -1.54 -11.24 29.75
CA ASP A 112 -2.82 -10.57 29.99
C ASP A 112 -2.99 -9.37 29.09
N VAL A 113 -4.16 -9.20 28.49
CA VAL A 113 -4.51 -8.01 27.72
C VAL A 113 -4.69 -6.83 28.66
N VAL A 114 -3.98 -5.75 28.39
CA VAL A 114 -4.05 -4.47 29.10
C VAL A 114 -4.99 -3.51 28.36
N SER A 115 -4.82 -3.41 27.04
CA SER A 115 -5.69 -2.63 26.16
C SER A 115 -5.73 -3.22 24.77
N GLN A 116 -6.79 -2.96 24.05
CA GLN A 116 -6.94 -3.33 22.65
C GLN A 116 -7.83 -2.34 21.93
N TYR A 117 -7.65 -2.21 20.64
CA TYR A 117 -8.60 -1.56 19.76
C TYR A 117 -8.58 -2.21 18.37
N SER A 118 -9.66 -2.00 17.64
CA SER A 118 -9.74 -2.29 16.22
C SER A 118 -10.33 -1.09 15.48
N THR A 119 -9.97 -0.95 14.22
CA THR A 119 -10.45 0.15 13.39
C THR A 119 -10.43 -0.23 11.93
N GLU A 120 -11.35 0.35 11.18
CA GLU A 120 -11.38 0.32 9.73
C GLU A 120 -11.33 1.75 9.21
N LEU A 121 -10.46 2.00 8.24
CA LEU A 121 -10.27 3.33 7.67
C LEU A 121 -9.86 3.26 6.21
N ALA A 122 -10.12 4.35 5.47
CA ALA A 122 -9.63 4.51 4.11
C ALA A 122 -8.38 5.40 4.08
N LEU A 123 -7.39 5.02 3.27
CA LEU A 123 -6.15 5.77 3.03
C LEU A 123 -6.04 6.16 1.56
N ASP A 124 -5.66 7.39 1.29
CA ASP A 124 -5.25 7.85 -0.03
C ASP A 124 -3.99 7.11 -0.49
N ARG A 125 -4.01 6.56 -1.68
CA ARG A 125 -2.98 5.65 -2.19
C ARG A 125 -1.64 6.32 -2.48
N ILE A 126 -1.62 7.62 -2.71
CA ILE A 126 -0.40 8.39 -3.03
C ILE A 126 0.18 9.01 -1.77
N SER A 127 -0.64 9.75 -1.04
CA SER A 127 -0.19 10.48 0.15
C SER A 127 -0.10 9.60 1.41
N GLY A 128 -0.78 8.46 1.44
CA GLY A 128 -0.89 7.63 2.63
C GLY A 128 -1.70 8.28 3.77
N ALA A 129 -2.30 9.44 3.53
CA ALA A 129 -3.15 10.12 4.50
C ALA A 129 -4.54 9.47 4.57
N ALA A 130 -5.23 9.67 5.67
CA ALA A 130 -6.62 9.24 5.80
C ALA A 130 -7.49 9.92 4.72
N ALA A 131 -8.26 9.11 3.98
CA ALA A 131 -9.25 9.59 3.02
C ALA A 131 -10.59 9.90 3.70
N PRO A 132 -11.39 10.84 3.19
CA PRO A 132 -12.63 11.27 3.82
C PRO A 132 -13.78 10.26 3.59
N TRP A 133 -13.62 9.06 4.10
CA TRP A 133 -14.63 8.00 4.01
C TRP A 133 -15.56 8.05 5.23
N LYS A 134 -16.87 8.03 5.04
CA LYS A 134 -17.84 8.22 6.10
C LYS A 134 -18.11 6.97 6.95
N GLU A 135 -17.78 5.79 6.45
CA GLU A 135 -18.04 4.52 7.12
C GLU A 135 -16.89 4.05 8.03
N GLN A 136 -15.81 4.81 8.10
CA GLN A 136 -14.67 4.47 8.98
C GLN A 136 -15.10 4.43 10.45
N TRP A 137 -14.51 3.54 11.22
CA TRP A 137 -14.87 3.34 12.61
C TRP A 137 -13.64 3.02 13.49
N LEU A 138 -13.80 3.25 14.79
CA LEU A 138 -12.84 2.92 15.84
C LEU A 138 -13.56 2.24 17.00
N ASN A 139 -13.12 1.04 17.36
CA ASN A 139 -13.63 0.28 18.51
C ASN A 139 -12.54 0.17 19.59
N GLU A 140 -12.70 0.89 20.68
CA GLU A 140 -11.83 0.88 21.85
C GLU A 140 -12.43 0.10 23.02
N SER A 141 -13.71 -0.30 22.91
CA SER A 141 -14.46 -0.94 24.00
C SER A 141 -14.47 -2.47 23.93
N GLY A 142 -14.09 -3.05 22.80
CA GLY A 142 -14.26 -4.47 22.52
C GLY A 142 -15.73 -4.89 22.33
N ALA A 143 -16.62 -3.93 22.06
CA ALA A 143 -18.03 -4.22 21.75
C ALA A 143 -18.14 -5.03 20.45
N GLU A 144 -19.12 -5.94 20.38
CA GLU A 144 -19.37 -6.75 19.17
C GLU A 144 -19.80 -5.89 17.96
N GLN A 145 -20.49 -4.79 18.22
CA GLN A 145 -20.93 -3.87 17.18
C GLN A 145 -20.34 -2.48 17.44
N THR A 146 -19.67 -1.95 16.43
CA THR A 146 -19.11 -0.61 16.43
C THR A 146 -19.90 0.25 15.45
N PRO A 147 -20.45 1.41 15.89
CA PRO A 147 -21.13 2.32 14.96
C PRO A 147 -20.18 2.81 13.89
N VAL A 148 -20.54 2.66 12.62
CA VAL A 148 -19.81 3.27 11.51
C VAL A 148 -19.88 4.80 11.60
N GLY A 149 -18.82 5.49 11.14
CA GLY A 149 -18.74 6.93 11.18
C GLY A 149 -18.55 7.53 12.58
N ASN A 150 -18.15 6.73 13.58
CA ASN A 150 -17.92 7.20 14.95
C ASN A 150 -16.59 7.94 15.14
N VAL A 151 -15.75 7.97 14.11
CA VAL A 151 -14.46 8.67 14.09
C VAL A 151 -14.26 9.34 12.73
N SER A 152 -13.56 10.47 12.72
CA SER A 152 -13.12 11.15 11.49
C SER A 152 -11.60 11.20 11.48
N TYR A 153 -10.99 10.31 10.70
CA TYR A 153 -9.54 10.29 10.54
C TYR A 153 -9.06 11.43 9.64
N SER A 154 -7.88 11.96 9.92
CA SER A 154 -7.24 13.02 9.14
C SER A 154 -5.72 12.96 9.24
N GLY A 155 -5.02 13.37 8.20
CA GLY A 155 -3.56 13.34 8.17
C GLY A 155 -2.98 11.93 8.03
N GLN A 156 -1.69 11.79 8.32
CA GLN A 156 -0.97 10.51 8.29
C GLN A 156 -1.35 9.67 9.51
N ILE A 157 -1.45 8.35 9.33
CA ILE A 157 -1.79 7.46 10.44
C ILE A 157 -0.91 6.20 10.46
N TYR A 158 -0.78 5.47 9.35
CA TYR A 158 0.06 4.27 9.24
C TYR A 158 1.11 4.38 8.13
N LYS A 159 1.07 5.47 7.35
CA LYS A 159 1.94 5.67 6.22
C LYS A 159 2.15 7.15 5.94
N PHE A 160 3.35 7.49 5.45
CA PHE A 160 3.67 8.80 4.89
C PHE A 160 3.63 8.74 3.36
N PRO A 161 3.65 9.90 2.66
CA PRO A 161 3.67 9.92 1.20
C PRO A 161 4.89 9.19 0.62
N PHE A 162 4.71 8.59 -0.55
CA PHE A 162 5.87 8.28 -1.38
C PHE A 162 6.62 9.59 -1.70
N GLY A 163 7.95 9.57 -1.61
CA GLY A 163 8.73 10.80 -1.75
C GLY A 163 8.52 11.77 -0.58
N THR A 164 8.53 11.27 0.66
CA THR A 164 8.36 12.07 1.86
C THR A 164 9.36 13.22 1.93
N ASP A 165 8.87 14.46 2.10
CA ASP A 165 9.66 15.68 2.22
C ASP A 165 10.09 15.96 3.66
N LYS A 166 11.12 16.84 3.82
CA LYS A 166 11.60 17.35 5.11
C LYS A 166 10.73 18.52 5.62
N ARG A 167 9.41 18.31 5.75
CA ARG A 167 8.43 19.29 6.22
C ARG A 167 7.56 18.71 7.34
N ALA A 168 6.77 19.52 8.00
CA ALA A 168 5.81 19.01 8.98
C ALA A 168 4.66 18.28 8.28
N TYR A 169 4.21 17.18 8.88
CA TYR A 169 3.02 16.42 8.47
C TYR A 169 2.02 16.38 9.63
N GLN A 170 0.74 16.43 9.30
CA GLN A 170 -0.32 16.19 10.27
C GLN A 170 -0.39 14.66 10.52
N VAL A 171 -0.20 14.23 11.75
CA VAL A 171 -0.24 12.81 12.14
C VAL A 171 -1.37 12.61 13.14
N PHE A 172 -2.26 11.68 12.85
CA PHE A 172 -3.42 11.39 13.69
C PHE A 172 -3.00 10.82 15.04
N ASP A 173 -3.57 11.37 16.11
CA ASP A 173 -3.47 10.82 17.43
C ASP A 173 -4.82 10.25 17.86
N ARG A 174 -4.83 8.97 18.23
CA ARG A 174 -6.05 8.24 18.56
C ARG A 174 -6.68 8.73 19.87
N ASP A 175 -5.89 9.04 20.87
CA ASP A 175 -6.40 9.51 22.18
C ASP A 175 -7.06 10.87 22.06
N LEU A 176 -6.49 11.75 21.23
CA LEU A 176 -7.06 13.07 20.93
C LEU A 176 -8.14 13.05 19.85
N LYS A 177 -8.24 11.96 19.07
CA LYS A 177 -9.12 11.83 17.89
C LYS A 177 -8.98 12.97 16.87
N ARG A 178 -7.76 13.49 16.73
CA ARG A 178 -7.40 14.55 15.78
C ARG A 178 -5.95 14.45 15.34
N ALA A 179 -5.63 15.06 14.22
CA ALA A 179 -4.24 15.16 13.77
C ALA A 179 -3.48 16.29 14.48
N VAL A 180 -2.23 16.03 14.80
CA VAL A 180 -1.29 16.97 15.43
C VAL A 180 0.00 16.98 14.60
N PRO A 181 0.68 18.15 14.42
CA PRO A 181 1.87 18.22 13.60
C PRO A 181 3.03 17.37 14.13
N ALA A 182 3.58 16.51 13.27
CA ALA A 182 4.90 15.91 13.44
C ALA A 182 5.91 16.71 12.64
N LYS A 183 6.92 17.26 13.28
CA LYS A 183 7.96 18.11 12.69
C LYS A 183 9.16 17.29 12.26
N PHE A 184 9.74 17.57 11.10
CA PHE A 184 11.02 17.01 10.72
C PHE A 184 12.12 17.54 11.68
N VAL A 185 12.88 16.61 12.26
CA VAL A 185 13.93 16.95 13.25
C VAL A 185 15.31 16.46 12.84
N GLY A 186 15.42 15.64 11.80
CA GLY A 186 16.73 15.18 11.33
C GLY A 186 16.67 13.96 10.43
N THR A 187 17.83 13.46 10.07
CA THR A 187 18.02 12.25 9.26
C THR A 187 18.94 11.31 10.03
N GLU A 188 18.57 10.04 10.11
CA GLU A 188 19.33 9.01 10.81
C GLU A 188 19.50 7.76 9.95
N LYS A 189 20.59 7.01 10.17
CA LYS A 189 20.80 5.70 9.55
C LYS A 189 20.32 4.60 10.49
N ILE A 190 19.35 3.79 10.03
CA ILE A 190 18.84 2.63 10.75
C ILE A 190 19.15 1.38 9.93
N LYS A 191 19.96 0.46 10.43
CA LYS A 191 20.38 -0.77 9.75
C LYS A 191 20.78 -0.55 8.28
N GLY A 192 21.51 0.57 8.03
CA GLY A 192 22.03 0.93 6.70
C GLY A 192 21.10 1.74 5.81
N ILE A 193 19.85 1.96 6.20
CA ILE A 193 18.90 2.83 5.50
C ILE A 193 18.91 4.24 6.09
N GLU A 194 18.96 5.25 5.23
CA GLU A 194 18.68 6.63 5.61
C GLU A 194 17.16 6.80 5.81
N ALA A 195 16.76 7.21 7.02
CA ALA A 195 15.40 7.51 7.40
C ALA A 195 15.26 8.95 7.88
N TYR A 196 14.15 9.59 7.56
CA TYR A 196 13.80 10.92 8.08
C TYR A 196 13.13 10.77 9.43
N ARG A 197 13.64 11.49 10.44
CA ARG A 197 13.09 11.51 11.79
C ARG A 197 12.12 12.66 11.95
N PHE A 198 10.89 12.32 12.32
CA PHE A 198 9.84 13.27 12.67
C PHE A 198 9.49 13.12 14.15
N GLU A 199 9.10 14.23 14.78
CA GLU A 199 8.68 14.26 16.17
C GLU A 199 7.34 14.97 16.30
N GLN A 200 6.34 14.28 16.85
CA GLN A 200 5.05 14.80 17.26
C GLN A 200 5.07 14.95 18.79
N ARG A 201 4.75 16.16 19.29
CA ARG A 201 4.66 16.44 20.72
C ARG A 201 3.24 16.84 21.10
N ILE A 202 2.72 16.15 22.10
CA ILE A 202 1.44 16.38 22.72
C ILE A 202 1.75 16.63 24.20
N GLU A 203 1.35 17.78 24.73
CA GLU A 203 1.71 18.19 26.09
C GLU A 203 0.47 18.61 26.87
N ASN A 204 0.17 17.90 27.95
CA ASN A 204 -0.89 18.21 28.91
C ASN A 204 -2.28 18.47 28.28
N GLU A 205 -2.63 17.71 27.24
CA GLU A 205 -3.95 17.78 26.62
C GLU A 205 -4.98 17.05 27.46
N VAL A 206 -6.12 17.67 27.68
CA VAL A 206 -7.25 17.06 28.40
C VAL A 206 -8.01 16.14 27.45
N LEU A 207 -8.10 14.86 27.79
CA LEU A 207 -8.86 13.89 27.00
C LEU A 207 -10.36 14.08 27.20
N ASN A 208 -11.13 13.98 26.12
CA ASN A 208 -12.57 13.93 26.19
C ASN A 208 -13.04 12.57 26.72
N THR A 209 -13.02 12.41 28.05
CA THR A 209 -13.38 11.17 28.72
C THR A 209 -14.79 11.23 29.23
N PRO A 210 -15.68 10.29 28.86
CA PRO A 210 -17.05 10.24 29.39
C PRO A 210 -17.08 10.14 30.92
N GLU A 211 -18.04 10.83 31.54
CA GLU A 211 -18.20 10.82 33.00
C GLU A 211 -18.36 9.39 33.57
N ALA A 212 -19.06 8.52 32.85
CA ALA A 212 -19.21 7.11 33.20
C ALA A 212 -17.88 6.36 33.32
N SER A 213 -16.84 6.77 32.58
CA SER A 213 -15.49 6.21 32.66
C SER A 213 -14.65 6.89 33.75
N LEU A 214 -14.87 8.17 34.03
CA LEU A 214 -14.14 8.90 35.08
C LEU A 214 -14.59 8.51 36.49
N LYS A 215 -15.88 8.31 36.70
CA LYS A 215 -16.48 8.05 38.01
C LYS A 215 -15.85 6.84 38.75
N PRO A 216 -15.65 5.68 38.14
CA PRO A 216 -14.97 4.55 38.79
C PRO A 216 -13.51 4.86 39.14
N LEU A 217 -12.81 5.61 38.29
CA LEU A 217 -11.41 6.00 38.52
C LEU A 217 -11.29 6.96 39.71
N LEU A 218 -12.17 7.98 39.79
CA LEU A 218 -12.24 8.91 40.93
C LEU A 218 -12.59 8.16 42.22
N GLY A 219 -13.59 7.29 42.18
CA GLY A 219 -13.97 6.49 43.36
C GLY A 219 -12.81 5.62 43.87
N ARG A 220 -11.94 5.13 42.97
CA ARG A 220 -10.81 4.28 43.35
C ARG A 220 -9.58 5.05 43.83
N PHE A 221 -9.23 6.15 43.12
CA PHE A 221 -7.94 6.83 43.31
C PHE A 221 -8.05 8.19 44.01
N ALA A 222 -9.23 8.79 44.04
CA ALA A 222 -9.48 10.06 44.67
C ALA A 222 -10.86 10.07 45.38
N PRO A 223 -11.07 9.19 46.37
CA PRO A 223 -12.35 9.13 47.10
C PRO A 223 -12.61 10.45 47.79
N GLY A 224 -13.68 11.16 47.40
CA GLY A 224 -13.99 12.51 47.87
C GLY A 224 -13.85 13.60 46.81
N ALA A 225 -13.21 13.32 45.69
CA ALA A 225 -13.26 14.20 44.53
C ALA A 225 -14.65 14.16 43.87
N THR A 226 -15.13 15.31 43.45
CA THR A 226 -16.44 15.45 42.79
C THR A 226 -16.31 15.45 41.29
N SER A 227 -15.14 15.83 40.77
CA SER A 227 -14.83 15.87 39.37
C SER A 227 -13.32 15.60 39.11
N GLY A 228 -12.96 15.40 37.85
CA GLY A 228 -11.60 15.23 37.44
C GLY A 228 -11.44 15.14 35.93
N GLN A 229 -10.23 15.06 35.49
CA GLN A 229 -9.89 14.94 34.06
C GLN A 229 -8.73 14.01 33.86
N ILE A 230 -8.66 13.37 32.69
CA ILE A 230 -7.47 12.65 32.26
C ILE A 230 -6.64 13.58 31.40
N VAL A 231 -5.40 13.81 31.81
CA VAL A 231 -4.43 14.63 31.10
C VAL A 231 -3.44 13.72 30.40
N TYR A 232 -3.22 13.96 29.13
CA TYR A 232 -2.40 13.16 28.23
C TYR A 232 -1.21 13.94 27.70
N SER A 233 -0.06 13.30 27.69
CA SER A 233 1.14 13.75 27.01
C SER A 233 1.75 12.60 26.22
N ASN A 234 2.27 12.88 25.03
CA ASN A 234 2.96 11.91 24.21
C ASN A 234 4.07 12.58 23.38
N THR A 235 5.24 11.99 23.39
CA THR A 235 6.28 12.29 22.40
C THR A 235 6.40 11.09 21.47
N ARG A 236 5.86 11.23 20.25
CA ARG A 236 5.96 10.18 19.22
C ARG A 236 7.08 10.54 18.26
N THR A 237 8.07 9.67 18.16
CA THR A 237 9.18 9.78 17.19
C THR A 237 8.99 8.74 16.11
N LEU A 238 9.00 9.20 14.85
CA LEU A 238 8.75 8.39 13.66
C LEU A 238 9.98 8.45 12.77
N TRP A 239 10.55 7.31 12.42
CA TRP A 239 11.60 7.19 11.41
C TRP A 239 10.98 6.66 10.11
N ILE A 240 10.96 7.51 9.11
CA ILE A 240 10.23 7.30 7.87
C ILE A 240 11.23 7.13 6.72
N ASP A 241 11.02 6.09 5.91
CA ASP A 241 11.72 5.96 4.65
C ASP A 241 11.29 7.06 3.65
N PRO A 242 12.21 7.95 3.20
CA PRO A 242 11.81 9.05 2.32
C PRO A 242 11.29 8.60 0.94
N VAL A 243 11.71 7.44 0.44
CA VAL A 243 11.30 6.96 -0.88
C VAL A 243 9.91 6.34 -0.85
N THR A 244 9.68 5.45 0.10
CA THR A 244 8.42 4.69 0.17
C THR A 244 7.39 5.29 1.11
N GLY A 245 7.78 6.17 2.05
CA GLY A 245 6.91 6.69 3.11
C GLY A 245 6.59 5.66 4.21
N SER A 246 7.27 4.52 4.24
CA SER A 246 7.03 3.46 5.21
C SER A 246 7.71 3.77 6.54
N TYR A 247 7.11 3.32 7.64
CA TYR A 247 7.71 3.39 8.97
C TYR A 247 8.87 2.40 9.05
N VAL A 248 10.04 2.89 9.42
CA VAL A 248 11.25 2.10 9.69
C VAL A 248 11.35 1.79 11.17
N ASN A 249 11.05 2.77 12.01
CA ASN A 249 10.97 2.64 13.46
C ASN A 249 9.93 3.62 14.02
N VAL A 250 9.35 3.26 15.17
CA VAL A 250 8.41 4.11 15.93
C VAL A 250 8.77 4.03 17.41
N ARG A 251 8.82 5.18 18.08
CA ARG A 251 8.89 5.27 19.54
C ARG A 251 7.81 6.21 20.06
N GLU A 252 7.12 5.80 21.11
CA GLU A 252 6.08 6.59 21.77
C GLU A 252 6.29 6.63 23.28
N GLN A 253 6.54 7.83 23.79
CA GLN A 253 6.66 8.10 25.21
C GLN A 253 5.35 8.69 25.72
N GLN A 254 4.48 7.81 26.21
CA GLN A 254 3.11 8.13 26.60
C GLN A 254 3.00 8.32 28.12
N ASN A 255 2.29 9.37 28.53
CA ASN A 255 1.89 9.58 29.91
C ASN A 255 0.41 9.97 29.97
N LYS A 256 -0.35 9.36 30.88
CA LYS A 256 -1.76 9.71 31.19
C LYS A 256 -1.91 9.82 32.70
N GLU A 257 -2.47 10.93 33.16
CA GLU A 257 -2.72 11.19 34.58
C GLU A 257 -4.19 11.50 34.82
N LEU A 258 -4.76 10.85 35.83
CA LEU A 258 -6.02 11.30 36.41
C LEU A 258 -5.72 12.48 37.34
N ARG A 259 -6.24 13.66 37.03
CA ARG A 259 -6.17 14.88 37.86
C ARG A 259 -7.54 15.17 38.45
N PRO A 260 -7.78 14.82 39.71
CA PRO A 260 -9.02 15.13 40.39
C PRO A 260 -9.09 16.63 40.78
N ASP A 261 -10.30 17.15 41.05
CA ASP A 261 -10.51 18.51 41.57
C ASP A 261 -9.93 18.66 42.98
N THR A 262 -9.91 17.59 43.75
CA THR A 262 -9.31 17.53 45.10
C THR A 262 -8.47 16.24 45.25
N GLY A 263 -7.31 16.34 45.90
CA GLY A 263 -6.43 15.22 46.11
C GLY A 263 -5.22 15.23 45.18
N THR A 264 -4.52 14.08 45.12
CA THR A 264 -3.26 13.93 44.35
C THR A 264 -3.54 13.32 42.98
N ALA A 265 -2.87 13.81 41.94
CA ALA A 265 -2.89 13.19 40.62
C ALA A 265 -2.38 11.74 40.66
N THR A 266 -3.01 10.87 39.87
CA THR A 266 -2.63 9.47 39.74
C THR A 266 -2.18 9.17 38.33
N VAL A 267 -0.96 8.62 38.16
CA VAL A 267 -0.47 8.15 36.86
C VAL A 267 -1.23 6.89 36.46
N LEU A 268 -1.95 6.95 35.35
CA LEU A 268 -2.71 5.84 34.76
C LEU A 268 -1.91 5.10 33.68
N LEU A 269 -1.00 5.80 33.00
CA LEU A 269 -0.08 5.25 32.03
C LEU A 269 1.23 6.04 32.07
N ASP A 270 2.35 5.34 32.12
CA ASP A 270 3.69 5.87 31.87
C ASP A 270 4.47 4.78 31.15
N ALA A 271 4.64 4.93 29.85
CA ALA A 271 5.20 3.89 29.01
C ALA A 271 6.01 4.47 27.85
N ASP A 272 7.18 3.87 27.61
CA ASP A 272 8.09 4.19 26.50
C ASP A 272 8.13 2.99 25.54
N PHE A 273 7.20 2.97 24.58
CA PHE A 273 7.13 1.94 23.56
C PHE A 273 8.13 2.23 22.45
N ASN A 274 8.89 1.23 22.07
CA ASN A 274 9.77 1.28 20.91
C ASN A 274 9.65 -0.01 20.11
N TYR A 275 9.70 0.07 18.78
CA TYR A 275 9.74 -1.13 17.93
C TYR A 275 10.87 -2.03 18.38
N ASN A 276 10.59 -3.33 18.50
CA ASN A 276 11.62 -4.31 18.76
C ASN A 276 12.53 -4.53 17.54
N ASP A 277 13.70 -5.14 17.76
CA ASP A 277 14.72 -5.29 16.72
C ASP A 277 14.23 -6.08 15.49
N ASP A 278 13.40 -7.09 15.71
CA ASP A 278 12.80 -7.90 14.65
C ASP A 278 11.87 -7.08 13.75
N THR A 279 11.04 -6.22 14.34
CA THR A 279 10.16 -5.31 13.59
C THR A 279 10.97 -4.31 12.77
N VAL A 280 11.99 -3.70 13.38
CA VAL A 280 12.89 -2.78 12.67
C VAL A 280 13.59 -3.49 11.51
N THR A 281 14.06 -4.73 11.72
CA THR A 281 14.73 -5.51 10.65
C THR A 281 13.80 -5.79 9.49
N ARG A 282 12.60 -6.32 9.76
CA ARG A 282 11.59 -6.57 8.71
C ARG A 282 11.20 -5.29 7.97
N SER A 283 11.00 -4.19 8.69
CA SER A 283 10.68 -2.89 8.08
C SER A 283 11.79 -2.42 7.15
N VAL A 284 13.05 -2.53 7.56
CA VAL A 284 14.22 -2.18 6.76
C VAL A 284 14.32 -3.04 5.51
N ASP A 285 14.10 -4.36 5.60
CA ASP A 285 14.20 -5.26 4.47
C ASP A 285 13.07 -5.01 3.47
N THR A 286 11.83 -4.82 3.94
CA THR A 286 10.70 -4.41 3.10
C THR A 286 10.97 -3.09 2.37
N VAL A 287 11.56 -2.12 3.06
CA VAL A 287 11.94 -0.84 2.45
C VAL A 287 13.00 -1.01 1.38
N LYS A 288 14.04 -1.83 1.60
CA LYS A 288 15.08 -2.12 0.59
C LYS A 288 14.48 -2.73 -0.66
N ASP A 289 13.61 -3.73 -0.51
CA ASP A 289 12.95 -4.40 -1.62
C ASP A 289 12.07 -3.44 -2.43
N ASN A 290 11.29 -2.62 -1.74
CA ASN A 290 10.43 -1.64 -2.38
C ASN A 290 11.22 -0.52 -3.06
N ARG A 291 12.29 0.00 -2.44
CA ARG A 291 13.22 0.95 -3.08
C ARG A 291 13.85 0.35 -4.34
N PHE A 292 14.26 -0.93 -4.30
CA PHE A 292 14.82 -1.61 -5.45
C PHE A 292 13.81 -1.71 -6.60
N LYS A 293 12.57 -2.14 -6.31
CA LYS A 293 11.49 -2.23 -7.31
C LYS A 293 11.17 -0.87 -7.93
N ILE A 294 11.00 0.16 -7.09
CA ILE A 294 10.75 1.53 -7.55
C ILE A 294 11.92 2.04 -8.40
N GLY A 295 13.16 1.87 -7.95
CA GLY A 295 14.37 2.28 -8.67
C GLY A 295 14.55 1.56 -10.00
N LEU A 296 14.24 0.25 -10.05
CA LEU A 296 14.31 -0.53 -11.27
C LEU A 296 13.31 -0.03 -12.33
N ILE A 297 12.09 0.23 -11.93
CA ILE A 297 11.01 0.63 -12.86
C ILE A 297 11.15 2.11 -13.25
N SER A 298 11.48 2.99 -12.30
CA SER A 298 11.48 4.44 -12.54
C SER A 298 12.78 4.97 -13.16
N PHE A 299 13.91 4.27 -12.96
CA PHE A 299 15.22 4.80 -13.34
C PHE A 299 16.07 3.78 -14.14
N TRP A 300 16.44 2.65 -13.54
CA TRP A 300 17.40 1.72 -14.14
C TRP A 300 16.84 0.98 -15.35
N GLY A 301 15.57 0.57 -15.31
CA GLY A 301 14.91 -0.12 -16.42
C GLY A 301 14.83 0.74 -17.69
N PRO A 302 14.32 1.98 -17.60
CA PRO A 302 14.31 2.91 -18.73
C PRO A 302 15.69 3.16 -19.33
N ILE A 303 16.72 3.37 -18.50
CA ILE A 303 18.10 3.58 -18.97
C ILE A 303 18.60 2.33 -19.68
N ALA A 304 18.45 1.15 -19.09
CA ALA A 304 18.91 -0.10 -19.69
C ALA A 304 18.19 -0.38 -21.04
N ALA A 305 16.87 -0.21 -21.06
CA ALA A 305 16.08 -0.36 -22.28
C ALA A 305 16.49 0.66 -23.35
N GLY A 306 16.74 1.91 -22.97
CA GLY A 306 17.21 2.96 -23.89
C GLY A 306 18.57 2.64 -24.50
N VAL A 307 19.54 2.22 -23.68
CA VAL A 307 20.89 1.84 -24.16
C VAL A 307 20.83 0.61 -25.08
N LEU A 308 20.13 -0.44 -24.67
CA LEU A 308 19.98 -1.65 -25.48
C LEU A 308 19.20 -1.37 -26.77
N GLY A 309 18.18 -0.52 -26.71
CA GLY A 309 17.42 -0.09 -27.86
C GLY A 309 18.26 0.67 -28.87
N LEU A 310 19.09 1.60 -28.39
CA LEU A 310 20.01 2.36 -29.25
C LEU A 310 21.05 1.45 -29.92
N ILE A 311 21.65 0.51 -29.17
CA ILE A 311 22.58 -0.46 -29.70
C ILE A 311 21.93 -1.32 -30.80
N ALA A 312 20.72 -1.83 -30.52
CA ALA A 312 19.97 -2.65 -31.48
C ALA A 312 19.62 -1.86 -32.74
N LEU A 313 19.25 -0.59 -32.63
CA LEU A 313 19.01 0.31 -33.76
C LEU A 313 20.28 0.48 -34.62
N VAL A 314 21.41 0.85 -34.01
CA VAL A 314 22.69 1.08 -34.72
C VAL A 314 23.13 -0.18 -35.45
N VAL A 315 23.12 -1.35 -34.77
CA VAL A 315 23.47 -2.62 -35.37
C VAL A 315 22.46 -3.01 -36.46
N GLY A 316 21.18 -2.79 -36.25
CA GLY A 316 20.13 -3.05 -37.22
C GLY A 316 20.35 -2.25 -38.52
N VAL A 317 20.53 -0.93 -38.40
CA VAL A 317 20.85 -0.05 -39.55
C VAL A 317 22.11 -0.47 -40.23
N TRP A 318 23.19 -0.74 -39.49
CA TRP A 318 24.46 -1.17 -40.05
C TRP A 318 24.35 -2.46 -40.85
N LEU A 319 23.61 -3.47 -40.37
CA LEU A 319 23.36 -4.71 -41.09
C LEU A 319 22.53 -4.51 -42.35
N VAL A 320 21.52 -3.62 -42.33
CA VAL A 320 20.69 -3.30 -43.50
C VAL A 320 21.51 -2.57 -44.57
N THR A 321 22.27 -1.53 -44.21
CA THR A 321 23.06 -0.73 -45.13
C THR A 321 24.18 -1.56 -45.79
N ARG A 322 24.86 -2.43 -45.05
CA ARG A 322 25.94 -3.26 -45.53
C ARG A 322 25.46 -4.38 -46.52
N THR A 323 24.18 -4.74 -46.48
CA THR A 323 23.60 -5.68 -47.49
C THR A 323 23.21 -4.97 -48.77
N ASN A 324 22.96 -3.66 -48.81
CA ASN A 324 22.66 -2.92 -50.03
C ASN A 324 23.89 -2.64 -50.88
N ASP A 325 25.09 -2.47 -50.27
CA ASP A 325 26.33 -2.26 -51.02
C ASP A 325 26.75 -3.49 -51.86
N GLY A 326 26.28 -4.69 -51.48
CA GLY A 326 26.52 -5.93 -52.27
C GLY A 326 25.62 -6.05 -53.51
N ALA A 327 24.44 -5.45 -53.48
CA ALA A 327 23.48 -5.54 -54.59
C ALA A 327 23.78 -4.50 -55.73
N ALA A 328 24.45 -3.41 -55.35
CA ALA A 328 24.83 -2.38 -56.35
C ALA A 328 26.04 -2.79 -57.22
N ARG A 329 26.86 -3.74 -56.78
CA ARG A 329 28.07 -4.19 -57.52
C ARG A 329 27.81 -5.25 -58.58
N HIS A 330 26.62 -5.85 -58.64
CA HIS A 330 26.26 -6.85 -59.67
C HIS A 330 25.51 -6.32 -60.87
N ARG A 331 25.38 -4.99 -61.03
CA ARG A 331 24.67 -4.36 -62.14
C ARG A 331 25.55 -3.61 -63.15
N ALA A 332 26.85 -3.89 -63.13
CA ALA A 332 27.79 -3.35 -64.09
C ALA A 332 28.48 -4.50 -64.85
N ASP A 333 27.76 -5.16 -65.74
CA ASP A 333 28.36 -5.90 -66.82
C ASP A 333 28.24 -5.06 -68.13
N PRO A 334 29.34 -4.95 -68.89
CA PRO A 334 29.41 -4.00 -70.01
C PRO A 334 28.75 -4.54 -71.25
N ALA A 335 28.18 -3.61 -71.96
CA ALA A 335 27.58 -3.78 -73.29
C ALA A 335 28.51 -4.42 -74.29
N VAL A 336 28.10 -5.49 -74.96
CA VAL A 336 28.68 -6.00 -76.17
C VAL A 336 28.11 -5.24 -77.34
N ALA A 337 28.96 -4.66 -78.17
CA ALA A 337 28.66 -3.87 -79.35
C ALA A 337 28.20 -4.71 -80.55
N PRO A 338 27.65 -4.10 -81.62
CA PRO A 338 26.68 -4.67 -82.53
C PRO A 338 27.33 -5.31 -83.79
N GLY A 339 26.79 -6.43 -84.26
CA GLY A 339 27.06 -7.00 -85.59
C GLY A 339 25.90 -6.79 -86.51
N THR A 340 26.12 -6.06 -87.56
CA THR A 340 25.34 -5.88 -88.83
C THR A 340 24.91 -7.22 -89.45
N ASP A 341 23.72 -7.38 -89.96
CA ASP A 341 23.19 -7.04 -91.25
C ASP A 341 21.79 -7.71 -91.57
N PRO A 342 21.11 -7.35 -92.64
CA PRO A 342 19.69 -7.18 -92.67
C PRO A 342 18.97 -8.26 -93.49
N THR A 343 17.68 -8.39 -93.38
CA THR A 343 16.72 -8.51 -94.48
C THR A 343 15.37 -9.12 -94.04
N ARG A 344 14.35 -8.43 -94.45
CA ARG A 344 13.00 -8.90 -94.83
C ARG A 344 12.11 -9.43 -93.67
N THR A 345 10.86 -9.10 -93.58
CA THR A 345 9.79 -8.57 -94.50
C THR A 345 8.57 -8.28 -93.62
N ARG A 346 7.96 -7.22 -93.97
CA ARG A 346 6.67 -6.68 -93.57
C ARG A 346 5.52 -7.67 -93.85
N VAL A 347 4.64 -7.86 -92.88
CA VAL A 347 3.19 -8.03 -93.16
C VAL A 347 2.43 -7.42 -91.97
N ASP A 348 1.58 -6.50 -92.44
CA ASP A 348 0.59 -5.78 -91.66
C ASP A 348 -0.50 -6.75 -91.15
N GLN A 349 -1.06 -6.40 -90.03
CA GLN A 349 -2.50 -6.13 -89.88
C GLN A 349 -2.83 -5.73 -88.46
N GLU A 350 -3.32 -4.54 -88.35
CA GLU A 350 -4.24 -4.00 -87.35
C GLU A 350 -5.67 -4.53 -87.53
N PRO A 351 -6.60 -4.02 -86.77
CA PRO A 351 -6.95 -4.07 -85.35
C PRO A 351 -8.36 -4.62 -85.13
N VAL A 352 -8.87 -4.65 -83.91
CA VAL A 352 -10.27 -4.44 -83.46
C VAL A 352 -10.32 -4.57 -81.96
N ARG A 353 -10.53 -3.48 -81.17
CA ARG A 353 -11.77 -2.99 -80.55
C ARG A 353 -12.62 -4.10 -79.91
N ASP A 354 -13.11 -3.94 -78.74
CA ASP A 354 -13.79 -2.95 -77.93
C ASP A 354 -14.09 -3.54 -76.58
N ALA A 355 -14.06 -2.68 -75.54
CA ALA A 355 -15.14 -2.33 -74.63
C ALA A 355 -15.73 -3.51 -73.79
N GLU A 356 -15.98 -3.45 -72.56
CA GLU A 356 -16.87 -2.54 -71.82
C GLU A 356 -16.96 -3.03 -70.37
N THR A 357 -16.80 -2.16 -69.40
CA THR A 357 -17.70 -1.83 -68.31
C THR A 357 -18.59 -2.92 -67.72
N ALA A 358 -18.52 -3.07 -66.41
CA ALA A 358 -19.61 -3.07 -65.41
C ALA A 358 -19.11 -3.57 -64.07
N GLU A 359 -19.00 -2.70 -63.10
CA GLU A 359 -20.06 -2.35 -62.12
C GLU A 359 -20.23 -3.38 -60.99
N GLN A 360 -20.04 -2.86 -59.81
CA GLN A 360 -20.43 -3.44 -58.52
C GLN A 360 -21.89 -3.78 -58.42
N PRO A 361 -22.33 -4.63 -57.47
CA PRO A 361 -22.90 -4.00 -56.29
C PRO A 361 -22.60 -4.68 -54.95
N ARG A 362 -22.70 -3.80 -53.93
CA ARG A 362 -22.87 -4.09 -52.52
C ARG A 362 -24.15 -4.92 -52.30
N THR A 363 -24.09 -5.79 -51.27
CA THR A 363 -25.22 -6.02 -50.36
C THR A 363 -24.72 -6.57 -49.02
N GLU A 364 -24.88 -5.80 -47.96
CA GLU A 364 -25.34 -6.27 -46.65
C GLU A 364 -26.89 -6.45 -46.77
N PRO A 365 -27.63 -7.12 -45.85
CA PRO A 365 -27.42 -7.28 -44.44
C PRO A 365 -27.97 -8.59 -43.82
N ALA A 366 -27.88 -8.60 -42.47
CA ALA A 366 -28.82 -9.16 -41.48
C ALA A 366 -28.68 -10.62 -41.04
N GLY A 367 -28.52 -10.76 -39.77
CA GLY A 367 -29.49 -11.49 -38.98
C GLY A 367 -28.97 -12.45 -37.94
N GLY A 368 -29.08 -12.04 -36.68
CA GLY A 368 -29.54 -12.91 -35.61
C GLY A 368 -28.52 -13.61 -34.70
N PRO A 369 -28.84 -13.69 -33.44
CA PRO A 369 -27.91 -14.02 -32.39
C PRO A 369 -27.88 -15.51 -32.09
N LEU A 370 -26.69 -16.04 -31.77
CA LEU A 370 -26.58 -17.32 -31.09
C LEU A 370 -25.99 -17.06 -29.71
N THR A 371 -26.88 -17.19 -28.73
CA THR A 371 -26.58 -17.41 -27.33
C THR A 371 -25.85 -18.73 -27.18
N ASP A 372 -24.63 -18.72 -26.63
CA ASP A 372 -24.05 -19.89 -25.99
C ASP A 372 -23.79 -19.54 -24.54
N GLU A 373 -24.61 -20.13 -23.69
CA GLU A 373 -24.46 -20.20 -22.23
C GLU A 373 -23.18 -20.93 -21.88
N ILE A 374 -22.30 -20.26 -21.13
CA ILE A 374 -21.20 -20.89 -20.42
C ILE A 374 -21.68 -21.12 -18.99
N PRO A 375 -21.71 -22.37 -18.49
CA PRO A 375 -22.09 -22.66 -17.11
C PRO A 375 -21.03 -22.18 -16.11
N PRO A 376 -21.42 -21.74 -14.90
CA PRO A 376 -20.48 -21.27 -13.88
C PRO A 376 -19.66 -22.43 -13.31
N ALA A 377 -18.36 -22.27 -13.33
CA ALA A 377 -17.44 -23.16 -12.63
C ALA A 377 -17.55 -22.94 -11.12
N SER A 378 -18.13 -23.91 -10.44
CA SER A 378 -18.09 -24.03 -9.00
C SER A 378 -16.69 -24.45 -8.58
N THR A 379 -15.92 -23.55 -7.98
CA THR A 379 -14.71 -23.87 -7.25
C THR A 379 -14.97 -23.80 -5.77
N ASN A 380 -15.22 -24.98 -5.20
CA ASN A 380 -15.26 -25.24 -3.77
C ASN A 380 -13.82 -25.17 -3.24
N TRP A 381 -13.43 -24.10 -2.57
CA TRP A 381 -12.23 -24.05 -1.75
C TRP A 381 -12.63 -24.32 -0.29
N LYS A 382 -12.43 -25.56 0.16
CA LYS A 382 -12.34 -25.86 1.58
C LYS A 382 -11.01 -25.31 2.07
N SER A 383 -11.04 -24.23 2.83
CA SER A 383 -9.94 -23.83 3.72
C SER A 383 -9.82 -24.87 4.83
N GLU A 384 -8.72 -25.59 4.89
CA GLU A 384 -8.33 -26.34 6.07
C GLU A 384 -7.79 -25.36 7.11
N ASP A 385 -8.57 -25.20 8.16
CA ASP A 385 -8.29 -24.38 9.34
C ASP A 385 -7.25 -25.09 10.23
N PRO A 386 -6.16 -24.44 10.67
CA PRO A 386 -5.34 -24.97 11.73
C PRO A 386 -5.97 -24.65 13.08
N THR A 387 -6.64 -25.65 13.63
CA THR A 387 -6.98 -25.93 15.04
C THR A 387 -6.74 -24.82 16.07
N VAL A 388 -7.82 -24.09 16.38
CA VAL A 388 -8.02 -23.43 17.65
C VAL A 388 -8.85 -24.40 18.53
N PRO A 389 -8.45 -24.73 19.76
CA PRO A 389 -9.25 -25.63 20.60
C PRO A 389 -10.46 -24.85 21.14
N THR A 390 -11.63 -25.21 20.64
CA THR A 390 -12.93 -24.77 21.17
C THR A 390 -13.16 -25.47 22.52
N GLN A 391 -13.18 -24.72 23.61
CA GLN A 391 -13.72 -25.24 24.89
C GLN A 391 -15.23 -25.42 24.76
N ARG A 392 -15.63 -26.67 24.71
CA ARG A 392 -17.02 -27.08 24.76
C ARG A 392 -17.51 -26.97 26.22
N ALA A 393 -18.47 -26.07 26.47
CA ALA A 393 -19.20 -26.04 27.74
C ALA A 393 -19.99 -27.31 27.91
N ALA A 394 -19.68 -28.08 28.97
CA ALA A 394 -20.47 -29.22 29.41
C ALA A 394 -21.67 -28.69 30.22
N HIS A 395 -22.86 -28.84 29.70
CA HIS A 395 -24.08 -28.82 30.48
C HIS A 395 -24.16 -30.12 31.30
N GLY A 396 -23.99 -30.02 32.61
CA GLY A 396 -24.34 -31.06 33.57
C GLY A 396 -25.76 -30.85 34.04
N GLU A 397 -26.62 -31.78 33.72
CA GLU A 397 -27.92 -31.92 34.35
C GLU A 397 -27.73 -32.23 35.85
N VAL A 398 -28.40 -31.47 36.69
CA VAL A 398 -28.58 -31.78 38.12
C VAL A 398 -29.94 -32.49 38.26
N GLU A 399 -29.92 -33.78 38.46
CA GLU A 399 -31.05 -34.59 38.87
C GLU A 399 -31.26 -34.45 40.39
N GLN A 400 -32.50 -34.26 40.77
CA GLN A 400 -32.96 -34.14 42.17
C GLN A 400 -32.79 -35.43 42.94
N ARG A 401 -32.21 -35.34 44.12
CA ARG A 401 -32.71 -36.06 45.35
C ARG A 401 -32.29 -35.28 46.59
#